data_e70204cf5c16fef72d5ffdc5f4bfd68a
#
_entry.id   e70204cf5c16fef72d5ffdc5f4bfd68a
#
_cell.length_a   1.000
_cell.length_b   1.000
_cell.length_c   1.000
_cell.angle_alpha   90.00
_cell.angle_beta   90.00
_cell.angle_gamma   90.00
#
_symmetry.space_group_name_H-M   'P 1'
#
loop_
_entity.id
_entity.type
_entity.pdbx_description
1 polymer ?
#
loop_
_entity_poly.entity_id
_entity_poly.type
_entity_poly.pdbx_seq_one_letter_code
_entity_poly.pdbx_strand_id
1 'polypeptide(L)'
;MIDPIAASIDFNLIAPEIALLAAAFIILVTGVVKDLGKFSPTIAASGLIISLLLAIGQLHKMESGFFGMVTIDNFSAVFKIIFAASSFVILLIAQRFLIAKDLNRPEFYALLCISTLGMMVMATTTDLVVIFLGLEIMSVPLYVMAGMDRNSLESNEAGIKYLVMGAFASGFLLMGIAFIFGASGTTDLRRIAADFSYIASNYRLYMYSGAALVLIGFAFKVAAVPFHTWVPDVYQGAPTPVTAFFSVGPKAAGFAALLRIFSFGFEDLQALSTIFWVIAV
;
A
#
# COMPACT_ATOMS: atom_id res chain seq x y z
N MET A 1 20.58 13.22 18.29
CA MET A 1 19.56 13.92 19.09
C MET A 1 18.26 13.87 18.27
N ILE A 2 17.20 13.28 18.77
CA ILE A 2 15.91 13.25 18.05
C ILE A 2 15.36 14.68 18.09
N ASP A 3 15.01 15.22 16.91
CA ASP A 3 14.37 16.52 16.79
C ASP A 3 13.08 16.50 17.65
N PRO A 4 12.90 17.44 18.60
CA PRO A 4 11.71 17.49 19.45
C PRO A 4 10.40 17.54 18.67
N ILE A 5 10.40 18.10 17.46
CA ILE A 5 9.24 18.15 16.54
C ILE A 5 8.95 16.76 15.99
N ALA A 6 9.97 15.99 15.64
CA ALA A 6 9.80 14.61 15.15
C ALA A 6 9.32 13.64 16.24
N ALA A 7 9.52 13.97 17.51
CA ALA A 7 9.05 13.18 18.65
C ALA A 7 7.57 13.43 18.99
N SER A 8 6.91 14.43 18.36
CA SER A 8 5.51 14.75 18.63
C SER A 8 4.55 13.76 17.94
N ILE A 9 3.47 13.42 18.63
CA ILE A 9 2.33 12.70 18.05
C ILE A 9 1.36 13.76 17.54
N ASP A 10 1.40 14.03 16.23
CA ASP A 10 0.48 14.96 15.57
C ASP A 10 -0.44 14.22 14.60
N PHE A 11 -1.71 14.08 14.98
CA PHE A 11 -2.73 13.43 14.16
C PHE A 11 -3.08 14.18 12.87
N ASN A 12 -2.73 15.45 12.72
CA ASN A 12 -2.95 16.19 11.49
C ASN A 12 -2.11 15.64 10.32
N LEU A 13 -0.96 15.03 10.63
CA LEU A 13 -0.11 14.42 9.61
C LEU A 13 -0.77 13.21 8.92
N ILE A 14 -1.60 12.49 9.66
CA ILE A 14 -2.33 11.31 9.17
C ILE A 14 -3.84 11.57 9.01
N ALA A 15 -4.25 12.84 8.95
CA ALA A 15 -5.67 13.21 8.83
C ALA A 15 -6.36 12.61 7.58
N PRO A 16 -5.74 12.52 6.37
CA PRO A 16 -6.33 11.84 5.23
C PRO A 16 -6.62 10.36 5.49
N GLU A 17 -5.69 9.67 6.16
CA GLU A 17 -5.80 8.26 6.53
C GLU A 17 -6.90 8.06 7.60
N ILE A 18 -7.00 8.95 8.58
CA ILE A 18 -8.06 8.92 9.61
C ILE A 18 -9.44 9.08 8.97
N ALA A 19 -9.58 9.96 7.97
CA ALA A 19 -10.84 10.14 7.26
C ALA A 19 -11.31 8.85 6.58
N LEU A 20 -10.40 8.10 5.95
CA LEU A 20 -10.69 6.81 5.32
C LEU A 20 -11.02 5.73 6.35
N LEU A 21 -10.27 5.68 7.45
CA LEU A 21 -10.52 4.75 8.55
C LEU A 21 -11.90 4.98 9.17
N ALA A 22 -12.27 6.24 9.44
CA ALA A 22 -13.56 6.60 9.96
C ALA A 22 -14.69 6.23 8.99
N ALA A 23 -14.53 6.50 7.68
CA ALA A 23 -15.50 6.11 6.67
C ALA A 23 -15.68 4.59 6.62
N ALA A 24 -14.59 3.81 6.61
CA ALA A 24 -14.64 2.35 6.61
C ALA A 24 -15.35 1.81 7.86
N PHE A 25 -15.04 2.36 9.04
CA PHE A 25 -15.69 1.95 10.29
C PHE A 25 -17.21 2.25 10.28
N ILE A 26 -17.59 3.46 9.86
CA ILE A 26 -19.00 3.85 9.73
C ILE A 26 -19.73 2.92 8.75
N ILE A 27 -19.11 2.58 7.61
CA ILE A 27 -19.68 1.64 6.64
C ILE A 27 -19.91 0.27 7.26
N LEU A 28 -18.95 -0.28 8.00
CA LEU A 28 -19.08 -1.59 8.64
C LEU A 28 -20.19 -1.58 9.70
N VAL A 29 -20.27 -0.54 10.52
CA VAL A 29 -21.32 -0.40 11.54
C VAL A 29 -22.70 -0.26 10.90
N THR A 30 -22.85 0.62 9.90
CA THR A 30 -24.11 0.84 9.21
C THR A 30 -24.52 -0.36 8.35
N GLY A 31 -23.55 -1.14 7.85
CA GLY A 31 -23.80 -2.36 7.08
C GLY A 31 -24.49 -3.47 7.86
N VAL A 32 -24.30 -3.52 9.18
CA VAL A 32 -24.98 -4.47 10.07
C VAL A 32 -26.41 -4.05 10.37
N VAL A 33 -26.71 -2.76 10.33
CA VAL A 33 -28.05 -2.23 10.62
C VAL A 33 -28.92 -2.29 9.38
N LYS A 34 -30.11 -2.91 9.52
CA LYS A 34 -31.06 -3.05 8.42
C LYS A 34 -31.38 -1.68 7.79
N ASP A 35 -31.38 -1.62 6.46
CA ASP A 35 -31.66 -0.43 5.64
C ASP A 35 -30.61 0.70 5.66
N LEU A 36 -29.60 0.65 6.53
CA LEU A 36 -28.54 1.65 6.52
C LEU A 36 -27.39 1.31 5.57
N GLY A 37 -27.18 0.05 5.24
CA GLY A 37 -26.15 -0.40 4.29
C GLY A 37 -26.26 0.22 2.89
N LYS A 38 -27.45 0.69 2.48
CA LYS A 38 -27.64 1.41 1.22
C LYS A 38 -26.87 2.73 1.09
N PHE A 39 -26.46 3.32 2.23
CA PHE A 39 -25.67 4.54 2.26
C PHE A 39 -24.15 4.31 2.14
N SER A 40 -23.70 3.06 2.16
CA SER A 40 -22.26 2.71 2.09
C SER A 40 -21.51 3.36 0.92
N PRO A 41 -22.07 3.41 -0.32
CA PRO A 41 -21.40 4.11 -1.42
C PRO A 41 -21.20 5.61 -1.15
N THR A 42 -22.21 6.26 -0.57
CA THR A 42 -22.16 7.69 -0.25
C THR A 42 -21.16 7.99 0.86
N ILE A 43 -21.11 7.14 1.90
CA ILE A 43 -20.14 7.26 3.00
C ILE A 43 -18.71 7.06 2.47
N ALA A 44 -18.47 6.06 1.63
CA ALA A 44 -17.17 5.84 1.00
C ALA A 44 -16.77 7.03 0.12
N ALA A 45 -17.70 7.53 -0.71
CA ALA A 45 -17.44 8.70 -1.55
C ALA A 45 -17.07 9.94 -0.72
N SER A 46 -17.82 10.21 0.36
CA SER A 46 -17.51 11.33 1.26
C SER A 46 -16.15 11.16 1.94
N GLY A 47 -15.83 9.95 2.43
CA GLY A 47 -14.53 9.66 3.02
C GLY A 47 -13.36 9.87 2.05
N LEU A 48 -13.50 9.40 0.81
CA LEU A 48 -12.49 9.59 -0.25
C LEU A 48 -12.32 11.06 -0.63
N ILE A 49 -13.43 11.83 -0.75
CA ILE A 49 -13.38 13.27 -1.05
C ILE A 49 -12.71 14.04 0.10
N ILE A 50 -13.10 13.78 1.35
CA ILE A 50 -12.48 14.41 2.52
C ILE A 50 -10.99 14.10 2.58
N SER A 51 -10.63 12.83 2.41
CA SER A 51 -9.23 12.40 2.37
C SER A 51 -8.44 13.09 1.25
N LEU A 52 -9.04 13.21 0.05
CA LEU A 52 -8.45 13.92 -1.09
C LEU A 52 -8.20 15.42 -0.76
N LEU A 53 -9.17 16.10 -0.20
CA LEU A 53 -9.04 17.52 0.17
C LEU A 53 -7.98 17.74 1.23
N LEU A 54 -7.92 16.85 2.25
CA LEU A 54 -6.90 16.88 3.28
C LEU A 54 -5.50 16.60 2.70
N ALA A 55 -5.38 15.67 1.75
CA ALA A 55 -4.12 15.38 1.07
C ALA A 55 -3.63 16.57 0.21
N ILE A 56 -4.55 17.28 -0.47
CA ILE A 56 -4.24 18.53 -1.18
C ILE A 56 -3.72 19.59 -0.20
N GLY A 57 -4.30 19.69 0.99
CA GLY A 57 -3.85 20.60 2.05
C GLY A 57 -2.46 20.26 2.62
N GLN A 58 -1.93 19.08 2.32
CA GLN A 58 -0.56 18.66 2.69
C GLN A 58 0.50 19.01 1.63
N LEU A 59 0.10 19.49 0.44
CA LEU A 59 1.06 19.94 -0.58
C LEU A 59 1.93 21.08 -0.04
N HIS A 60 3.21 21.05 -0.45
CA HIS A 60 4.24 22.02 -0.06
C HIS A 60 4.59 22.03 1.44
N LYS A 61 4.07 21.10 2.22
CA LYS A 61 4.51 20.90 3.60
C LYS A 61 5.70 19.95 3.65
N MET A 62 6.58 20.18 4.63
CA MET A 62 7.68 19.29 4.96
C MET A 62 7.67 19.11 6.48
N GLU A 63 6.97 18.10 6.94
CA GLU A 63 6.74 17.84 8.36
C GLU A 63 7.01 16.37 8.66
N SER A 64 7.52 16.08 9.86
CA SER A 64 7.70 14.72 10.34
C SER A 64 7.18 14.58 11.76
N GLY A 65 6.62 13.43 12.08
CA GLY A 65 6.07 13.13 13.40
C GLY A 65 6.11 11.63 13.69
N PHE A 66 5.47 11.23 14.79
CA PHE A 66 5.45 9.85 15.23
C PHE A 66 6.87 9.26 15.33
N PHE A 67 7.76 9.98 16.00
CA PHE A 67 9.18 9.60 16.17
C PHE A 67 9.94 9.45 14.84
N GLY A 68 9.51 10.18 13.80
CA GLY A 68 10.10 10.13 12.45
C GLY A 68 9.54 9.03 11.55
N MET A 69 8.58 8.23 12.02
CA MET A 69 7.96 7.17 11.20
C MET A 69 7.04 7.72 10.12
N VAL A 70 6.46 8.91 10.33
CA VAL A 70 5.59 9.59 9.36
C VAL A 70 6.29 10.82 8.82
N THR A 71 6.35 10.94 7.50
CA THR A 71 6.96 12.07 6.80
C THR A 71 5.99 12.60 5.74
N ILE A 72 5.59 13.86 5.90
CA ILE A 72 4.81 14.59 4.90
C ILE A 72 5.76 15.41 4.06
N ASP A 73 5.77 15.13 2.78
CA ASP A 73 6.51 15.81 1.74
C ASP A 73 5.67 15.87 0.45
N ASN A 74 6.14 16.56 -0.56
CA ASN A 74 5.42 16.64 -1.84
C ASN A 74 5.20 15.27 -2.48
N PHE A 75 6.15 14.34 -2.29
CA PHE A 75 6.02 12.97 -2.79
C PHE A 75 4.83 12.27 -2.14
N SER A 76 4.75 12.24 -0.80
CA SER A 76 3.64 11.61 -0.08
C SER A 76 2.30 12.27 -0.40
N ALA A 77 2.24 13.61 -0.45
CA ALA A 77 1.02 14.35 -0.75
C ALA A 77 0.49 14.05 -2.17
N VAL A 78 1.36 14.04 -3.19
CA VAL A 78 0.98 13.71 -4.58
C VAL A 78 0.46 12.26 -4.68
N PHE A 79 1.15 11.30 -4.07
CA PHE A 79 0.68 9.92 -4.10
C PHE A 79 -0.63 9.71 -3.33
N LYS A 80 -0.85 10.37 -2.19
CA LYS A 80 -2.14 10.36 -1.49
C LYS A 80 -3.28 10.88 -2.38
N ILE A 81 -3.03 11.97 -3.11
CA ILE A 81 -3.99 12.54 -4.07
C ILE A 81 -4.32 11.52 -5.17
N ILE A 82 -3.30 10.87 -5.75
CA ILE A 82 -3.48 9.84 -6.78
C ILE A 82 -4.31 8.67 -6.24
N PHE A 83 -4.00 8.19 -5.02
CA PHE A 83 -4.73 7.06 -4.43
C PHE A 83 -6.18 7.41 -4.11
N ALA A 84 -6.46 8.55 -3.50
CA ALA A 84 -7.83 8.98 -3.21
C ALA A 84 -8.63 9.20 -4.50
N ALA A 85 -8.06 9.89 -5.48
CA ALA A 85 -8.72 10.20 -6.75
C ALA A 85 -9.00 8.91 -7.56
N SER A 86 -8.02 8.01 -7.69
CA SER A 86 -8.21 6.75 -8.41
C SER A 86 -9.26 5.86 -7.73
N SER A 87 -9.22 5.73 -6.40
CA SER A 87 -10.21 4.97 -5.65
C SER A 87 -11.61 5.56 -5.76
N PHE A 88 -11.72 6.90 -5.81
CA PHE A 88 -13.00 7.57 -6.03
C PHE A 88 -13.56 7.27 -7.43
N VAL A 89 -12.73 7.33 -8.48
CA VAL A 89 -13.15 6.96 -9.85
C VAL A 89 -13.60 5.49 -9.90
N ILE A 90 -12.83 4.59 -9.29
CA ILE A 90 -13.22 3.16 -9.20
C ILE A 90 -14.54 2.98 -8.50
N LEU A 91 -14.79 3.69 -7.39
CA LEU A 91 -16.06 3.63 -6.67
C LEU A 91 -17.24 4.00 -7.57
N LEU A 92 -17.10 5.07 -8.38
CA LEU A 92 -18.16 5.52 -9.31
C LEU A 92 -18.45 4.46 -10.39
N ILE A 93 -17.42 3.84 -10.95
CA ILE A 93 -17.55 2.81 -11.98
C ILE A 93 -18.11 1.51 -11.37
N ALA A 94 -17.63 1.14 -10.18
CA ALA A 94 -18.00 -0.10 -9.51
C ALA A 94 -19.48 -0.17 -9.15
N GLN A 95 -20.09 0.93 -8.71
CA GLN A 95 -21.45 0.93 -8.17
C GLN A 95 -22.47 0.32 -9.12
N ARG A 96 -22.47 0.70 -10.41
CA ARG A 96 -23.41 0.15 -11.41
C ARG A 96 -23.18 -1.33 -11.66
N PHE A 97 -21.92 -1.75 -11.75
CA PHE A 97 -21.57 -3.15 -11.96
C PHE A 97 -21.99 -4.02 -10.78
N LEU A 98 -21.71 -3.56 -9.54
CA LEU A 98 -22.03 -4.31 -8.32
C LEU A 98 -23.54 -4.49 -8.15
N ILE A 99 -24.35 -3.47 -8.48
CA ILE A 99 -25.81 -3.58 -8.45
C ILE A 99 -26.27 -4.58 -9.52
N ALA A 100 -25.78 -4.52 -10.73
CA ALA A 100 -26.16 -5.40 -11.83
C ALA A 100 -25.81 -6.88 -11.59
N LYS A 101 -24.77 -7.14 -10.79
CA LYS A 101 -24.29 -8.49 -10.46
C LYS A 101 -24.75 -9.00 -9.07
N ASP A 102 -25.58 -8.24 -8.35
CA ASP A 102 -25.99 -8.56 -6.96
C ASP A 102 -24.79 -8.70 -5.98
N LEU A 103 -23.74 -7.92 -6.24
CA LEU A 103 -22.52 -7.84 -5.43
C LEU A 103 -22.44 -6.53 -4.64
N ASN A 104 -23.50 -5.72 -4.63
CA ASN A 104 -23.53 -4.43 -3.96
C ASN A 104 -23.65 -4.58 -2.44
N ARG A 105 -22.52 -4.82 -1.79
CA ARG A 105 -22.42 -5.05 -0.34
C ARG A 105 -21.60 -3.97 0.35
N PRO A 106 -21.94 -3.58 1.60
CA PRO A 106 -21.20 -2.59 2.38
C PRO A 106 -19.71 -2.91 2.50
N GLU A 107 -19.36 -4.19 2.62
CA GLU A 107 -18.00 -4.68 2.81
C GLU A 107 -17.07 -4.25 1.65
N PHE A 108 -17.58 -4.24 0.40
CA PHE A 108 -16.78 -3.76 -0.74
C PHE A 108 -16.27 -2.32 -0.53
N TYR A 109 -17.15 -1.44 -0.09
CA TYR A 109 -16.83 -0.02 0.11
C TYR A 109 -15.88 0.20 1.29
N ALA A 110 -16.05 -0.56 2.37
CA ALA A 110 -15.14 -0.54 3.51
C ALA A 110 -13.74 -1.05 3.10
N LEU A 111 -13.66 -2.16 2.38
CA LEU A 111 -12.40 -2.73 1.89
C LEU A 111 -11.69 -1.80 0.93
N LEU A 112 -12.41 -1.11 0.05
CA LEU A 112 -11.85 -0.08 -0.83
C LEU A 112 -11.19 1.06 -0.03
N CYS A 113 -11.87 1.57 0.99
CA CYS A 113 -11.34 2.62 1.86
C CYS A 113 -10.11 2.14 2.65
N ILE A 114 -10.15 0.92 3.23
CA ILE A 114 -9.02 0.35 3.98
C ILE A 114 -7.81 0.11 3.06
N SER A 115 -8.04 -0.43 1.87
CA SER A 115 -6.95 -0.61 0.90
C SER A 115 -6.32 0.74 0.50
N THR A 116 -7.14 1.76 0.27
CA THR A 116 -6.67 3.13 -0.04
C THR A 116 -5.86 3.72 1.11
N LEU A 117 -6.29 3.50 2.36
CA LEU A 117 -5.55 3.89 3.56
C LEU A 117 -4.16 3.22 3.59
N GLY A 118 -4.09 1.91 3.34
CA GLY A 118 -2.81 1.18 3.30
C GLY A 118 -1.85 1.74 2.24
N MET A 119 -2.36 2.11 1.06
CA MET A 119 -1.57 2.79 0.02
C MET A 119 -0.99 4.11 0.51
N MET A 120 -1.79 4.93 1.22
CA MET A 120 -1.34 6.21 1.77
C MET A 120 -0.26 6.02 2.84
N VAL A 121 -0.42 5.06 3.75
CA VAL A 121 0.57 4.73 4.77
C VAL A 121 1.92 4.37 4.12
N MET A 122 1.92 3.55 3.06
CA MET A 122 3.17 3.20 2.34
C MET A 122 3.89 4.42 1.76
N ALA A 123 3.16 5.42 1.29
CA ALA A 123 3.75 6.63 0.69
C ALA A 123 4.25 7.65 1.72
N THR A 124 3.74 7.61 2.96
CA THR A 124 4.04 8.60 4.00
C THR A 124 5.14 8.20 4.97
N THR A 125 5.72 7.02 4.84
CA THR A 125 6.70 6.54 5.81
C THR A 125 8.08 6.37 5.22
N THR A 126 9.10 6.55 6.05
CA THR A 126 10.50 6.19 5.79
C THR A 126 10.97 5.03 6.68
N ASP A 127 10.04 4.31 7.30
CA ASP A 127 10.33 3.15 8.13
C ASP A 127 9.91 1.86 7.40
N LEU A 128 10.82 0.89 7.28
CA LEU A 128 10.59 -0.36 6.54
C LEU A 128 9.46 -1.20 7.14
N VAL A 129 9.30 -1.22 8.47
CA VAL A 129 8.22 -1.98 9.12
C VAL A 129 6.87 -1.30 8.87
N VAL A 130 6.82 0.03 8.89
CA VAL A 130 5.58 0.76 8.60
C VAL A 130 5.20 0.64 7.12
N ILE A 131 6.17 0.61 6.19
CA ILE A 131 5.94 0.29 4.77
C ILE A 131 5.32 -1.11 4.64
N PHE A 132 5.86 -2.11 5.34
CA PHE A 132 5.32 -3.47 5.37
C PHE A 132 3.88 -3.51 5.92
N LEU A 133 3.60 -2.84 7.03
CA LEU A 133 2.26 -2.76 7.59
C LEU A 133 1.28 -2.08 6.62
N GLY A 134 1.68 -0.99 5.97
CA GLY A 134 0.89 -0.34 4.94
C GLY A 134 0.57 -1.27 3.76
N LEU A 135 1.56 -2.09 3.33
CA LEU A 135 1.37 -3.10 2.29
C LEU A 135 0.35 -4.16 2.72
N GLU A 136 0.39 -4.64 3.95
CA GLU A 136 -0.58 -5.64 4.44
C GLU A 136 -1.98 -5.04 4.61
N ILE A 137 -2.09 -3.82 5.16
CA ILE A 137 -3.37 -3.09 5.26
C ILE A 137 -4.01 -2.90 3.88
N MET A 138 -3.20 -2.64 2.84
CA MET A 138 -3.67 -2.56 1.46
C MET A 138 -4.06 -3.94 0.91
N SER A 139 -3.25 -4.98 1.16
CA SER A 139 -3.29 -6.24 0.43
C SER A 139 -4.37 -7.18 0.90
N VAL A 140 -4.61 -7.28 2.22
CA VAL A 140 -5.65 -8.16 2.77
C VAL A 140 -7.04 -7.82 2.22
N PRO A 141 -7.48 -6.54 2.17
CA PRO A 141 -8.69 -6.16 1.47
C PRO A 141 -8.73 -6.60 0.00
N LEU A 142 -7.61 -6.50 -0.73
CA LEU A 142 -7.55 -6.88 -2.14
C LEU A 142 -7.78 -8.39 -2.33
N TYR A 143 -7.24 -9.23 -1.45
CA TYR A 143 -7.47 -10.68 -1.48
C TYR A 143 -8.95 -11.02 -1.32
N VAL A 144 -9.61 -10.36 -0.36
CA VAL A 144 -11.05 -10.54 -0.13
C VAL A 144 -11.88 -10.02 -1.30
N MET A 145 -11.52 -8.87 -1.86
CA MET A 145 -12.22 -8.29 -3.02
C MET A 145 -12.08 -9.15 -4.26
N ALA A 146 -10.92 -9.82 -4.49
CA ALA A 146 -10.74 -10.74 -5.61
C ALA A 146 -11.74 -11.91 -5.56
N GLY A 147 -11.97 -12.47 -4.37
CA GLY A 147 -12.89 -13.59 -4.14
C GLY A 147 -14.30 -13.19 -3.70
N MET A 148 -14.76 -11.96 -3.97
CA MET A 148 -16.03 -11.48 -3.42
C MET A 148 -17.28 -12.07 -4.07
N ASP A 149 -17.20 -12.52 -5.34
CA ASP A 149 -18.28 -13.25 -5.99
C ASP A 149 -18.23 -14.73 -5.59
N ARG A 150 -18.88 -15.04 -4.47
CA ARG A 150 -18.88 -16.40 -3.90
C ARG A 150 -19.53 -17.45 -4.78
N ASN A 151 -20.35 -17.05 -5.75
CA ASN A 151 -21.01 -17.93 -6.68
C ASN A 151 -20.17 -18.25 -7.92
N SER A 152 -19.08 -17.51 -8.16
CA SER A 152 -18.15 -17.75 -9.26
C SER A 152 -16.96 -18.58 -8.77
N LEU A 153 -16.70 -19.71 -9.42
CA LEU A 153 -15.54 -20.54 -9.15
C LEU A 153 -14.23 -19.79 -9.49
N GLU A 154 -14.24 -19.02 -10.58
CA GLU A 154 -13.09 -18.22 -11.01
C GLU A 154 -12.75 -17.15 -9.96
N SER A 155 -13.76 -16.48 -9.38
CA SER A 155 -13.53 -15.46 -8.34
C SER A 155 -12.98 -16.08 -7.05
N ASN A 156 -13.52 -17.24 -6.63
CA ASN A 156 -13.02 -17.96 -5.46
C ASN A 156 -11.57 -18.41 -5.66
N GLU A 157 -11.25 -18.96 -6.84
CA GLU A 157 -9.89 -19.36 -7.22
C GLU A 157 -8.94 -18.16 -7.24
N ALA A 158 -9.36 -17.03 -7.83
CA ALA A 158 -8.59 -15.79 -7.87
C ALA A 158 -8.25 -15.27 -6.46
N GLY A 159 -9.23 -15.26 -5.56
CA GLY A 159 -9.02 -14.85 -4.16
C GLY A 159 -8.01 -15.72 -3.43
N ILE A 160 -8.14 -17.05 -3.55
CA ILE A 160 -7.23 -18.02 -2.90
C ILE A 160 -5.82 -17.91 -3.50
N LYS A 161 -5.68 -17.90 -4.82
CA LYS A 161 -4.37 -17.76 -5.50
C LYS A 161 -3.68 -16.46 -5.08
N TYR A 162 -4.42 -15.34 -5.08
CA TYR A 162 -3.85 -14.06 -4.72
C TYR A 162 -3.42 -14.00 -3.26
N LEU A 163 -4.23 -14.57 -2.34
CA LEU A 163 -3.88 -14.66 -0.92
C LEU A 163 -2.62 -15.49 -0.70
N VAL A 164 -2.56 -16.71 -1.26
CA VAL A 164 -1.44 -17.63 -1.02
C VAL A 164 -0.14 -17.08 -1.61
N MET A 165 -0.17 -16.65 -2.88
CA MET A 165 1.02 -16.10 -3.53
C MET A 165 1.44 -14.75 -2.91
N GLY A 166 0.47 -13.93 -2.50
CA GLY A 166 0.72 -12.69 -1.79
C GLY A 166 1.37 -12.91 -0.43
N ALA A 167 0.91 -13.88 0.36
CA ALA A 167 1.51 -14.23 1.65
C ALA A 167 2.97 -14.69 1.49
N PHE A 168 3.30 -15.46 0.44
CA PHE A 168 4.69 -15.82 0.14
C PHE A 168 5.54 -14.57 -0.17
N ALA A 169 5.02 -13.66 -0.99
CA ALA A 169 5.73 -12.43 -1.33
C ALA A 169 5.96 -11.54 -0.11
N SER A 170 4.97 -11.44 0.78
CA SER A 170 5.07 -10.73 2.07
C SER A 170 6.11 -11.39 2.99
N GLY A 171 6.21 -12.72 2.97
CA GLY A 171 7.24 -13.45 3.70
C GLY A 171 8.67 -13.11 3.24
N PHE A 172 8.89 -13.02 1.93
CA PHE A 172 10.18 -12.56 1.38
C PHE A 172 10.48 -11.11 1.76
N LEU A 173 9.49 -10.23 1.67
CA LEU A 173 9.65 -8.83 2.07
C LEU A 173 10.03 -8.71 3.54
N LEU A 174 9.31 -9.39 4.43
CA LEU A 174 9.57 -9.36 5.87
C LEU A 174 10.95 -9.95 6.22
N MET A 175 11.35 -11.05 5.57
CA MET A 175 12.67 -11.62 5.74
C MET A 175 13.77 -10.65 5.26
N GLY A 176 13.53 -9.94 4.15
CA GLY A 176 14.43 -8.90 3.65
C GLY A 176 14.59 -7.75 4.65
N ILE A 177 13.49 -7.29 5.24
CA ILE A 177 13.51 -6.26 6.30
C ILE A 177 14.29 -6.77 7.52
N ALA A 178 14.11 -8.04 7.92
CA ALA A 178 14.84 -8.63 9.03
C ALA A 178 16.35 -8.69 8.77
N PHE A 179 16.80 -8.99 7.55
CA PHE A 179 18.21 -8.99 7.18
C PHE A 179 18.80 -7.58 7.20
N ILE A 180 18.07 -6.58 6.67
CA ILE A 180 18.47 -5.17 6.71
C ILE A 180 18.58 -4.70 8.16
N PHE A 181 17.59 -5.01 9.00
CA PHE A 181 17.61 -4.69 10.42
C PHE A 181 18.77 -5.37 11.15
N GLY A 182 19.04 -6.66 10.86
CA GLY A 182 20.17 -7.38 11.43
C GLY A 182 21.54 -6.77 11.09
N ALA A 183 21.65 -6.13 9.91
CA ALA A 183 22.86 -5.44 9.48
C ALA A 183 22.99 -4.02 10.04
N SER A 184 21.87 -3.28 10.13
CA SER A 184 21.85 -1.85 10.44
C SER A 184 21.43 -1.51 11.86
N GLY A 185 20.73 -2.42 12.55
CA GLY A 185 20.12 -2.16 13.86
C GLY A 185 18.94 -1.20 13.84
N THR A 186 18.43 -0.82 12.65
CA THR A 186 17.32 0.12 12.48
C THR A 186 16.46 -0.21 11.27
N THR A 187 15.20 0.22 11.27
CA THR A 187 14.27 0.16 10.13
C THR A 187 14.06 1.51 9.47
N ASP A 188 14.60 2.60 10.03
CA ASP A 188 14.54 3.95 9.48
C ASP A 188 15.50 4.09 8.30
N LEU A 189 14.96 4.30 7.09
CA LEU A 189 15.72 4.44 5.84
C LEU A 189 16.74 5.58 5.88
N ARG A 190 16.46 6.67 6.60
CA ARG A 190 17.38 7.81 6.70
C ARG A 190 18.62 7.46 7.54
N ARG A 191 18.44 6.66 8.61
CA ARG A 191 19.56 6.16 9.41
C ARG A 191 20.36 5.12 8.64
N ILE A 192 19.67 4.23 7.91
CA ILE A 192 20.32 3.24 7.05
C ILE A 192 21.19 3.97 6.00
N ALA A 193 20.68 5.02 5.37
CA ALA A 193 21.41 5.82 4.41
C ALA A 193 22.66 6.53 5.02
N ALA A 194 22.46 7.13 6.21
CA ALA A 194 23.56 7.83 6.89
C ALA A 194 24.75 6.92 7.23
N ASP A 195 24.47 5.67 7.61
CA ASP A 195 25.49 4.69 8.02
C ASP A 195 25.80 3.66 6.91
N PHE A 196 25.30 3.89 5.68
CA PHE A 196 25.34 2.91 4.61
C PHE A 196 26.73 2.38 4.30
N SER A 197 27.73 3.24 4.18
CA SER A 197 29.11 2.85 3.87
C SER A 197 29.71 1.92 4.94
N TYR A 198 29.42 2.18 6.22
CA TYR A 198 29.85 1.31 7.33
C TYR A 198 29.12 -0.04 7.29
N ILE A 199 27.80 -0.02 7.11
CA ILE A 199 26.96 -1.22 7.06
C ILE A 199 27.37 -2.09 5.86
N ALA A 200 27.53 -1.49 4.67
CA ALA A 200 27.89 -2.20 3.46
C ALA A 200 29.31 -2.78 3.50
N SER A 201 30.25 -2.19 4.25
CA SER A 201 31.60 -2.74 4.42
C SER A 201 31.64 -3.92 5.39
N ASN A 202 30.89 -3.87 6.50
CA ASN A 202 30.95 -4.87 7.57
C ASN A 202 29.90 -5.99 7.44
N TYR A 203 28.72 -5.68 6.90
CA TYR A 203 27.58 -6.58 6.82
C TYR A 203 27.03 -6.74 5.39
N ARG A 204 27.92 -6.71 4.41
CA ARG A 204 27.59 -6.69 2.97
C ARG A 204 26.58 -7.77 2.58
N LEU A 205 26.79 -9.01 3.00
CA LEU A 205 25.93 -10.14 2.62
C LEU A 205 24.50 -9.93 3.11
N TYR A 206 24.33 -9.55 4.38
CA TYR A 206 23.00 -9.31 4.95
C TYR A 206 22.28 -8.15 4.25
N MET A 207 23.00 -7.06 3.98
CA MET A 207 22.44 -5.87 3.37
C MET A 207 21.97 -6.12 1.93
N TYR A 208 22.82 -6.77 1.11
CA TYR A 208 22.46 -7.07 -0.28
C TYR A 208 21.37 -8.16 -0.38
N SER A 209 21.45 -9.21 0.45
CA SER A 209 20.41 -10.23 0.50
C SER A 209 19.08 -9.65 0.97
N GLY A 210 19.11 -8.77 1.97
CA GLY A 210 17.93 -8.07 2.46
C GLY A 210 17.30 -7.19 1.38
N ALA A 211 18.10 -6.37 0.70
CA ALA A 211 17.63 -5.52 -0.40
C ALA A 211 17.05 -6.35 -1.56
N ALA A 212 17.68 -7.47 -1.92
CA ALA A 212 17.16 -8.36 -2.96
C ALA A 212 15.81 -8.99 -2.57
N LEU A 213 15.65 -9.44 -1.32
CA LEU A 213 14.39 -10.00 -0.84
C LEU A 213 13.27 -8.95 -0.77
N VAL A 214 13.58 -7.71 -0.34
CA VAL A 214 12.65 -6.59 -0.39
C VAL A 214 12.22 -6.32 -1.82
N LEU A 215 13.16 -6.30 -2.77
CA LEU A 215 12.87 -6.10 -4.19
C LEU A 215 11.97 -7.21 -4.75
N ILE A 216 12.19 -8.49 -4.39
CA ILE A 216 11.33 -9.62 -4.79
C ILE A 216 9.90 -9.41 -4.29
N GLY A 217 9.70 -9.02 -3.03
CA GLY A 217 8.37 -8.76 -2.47
C GLY A 217 7.63 -7.66 -3.23
N PHE A 218 8.30 -6.55 -3.54
CA PHE A 218 7.71 -5.47 -4.33
C PHE A 218 7.58 -5.81 -5.82
N ALA A 219 8.50 -6.56 -6.42
CA ALA A 219 8.39 -7.03 -7.79
C ALA A 219 7.12 -7.88 -7.99
N PHE A 220 6.78 -8.75 -7.02
CA PHE A 220 5.49 -9.43 -6.99
C PHE A 220 4.33 -8.42 -6.97
N LYS A 221 4.39 -7.39 -6.11
CA LYS A 221 3.31 -6.44 -5.92
C LYS A 221 3.03 -5.58 -7.15
N VAL A 222 4.09 -5.13 -7.83
CA VAL A 222 3.95 -4.36 -9.09
C VAL A 222 3.76 -5.27 -10.32
N ALA A 223 3.82 -6.59 -10.13
CA ALA A 223 3.73 -7.59 -11.18
C ALA A 223 4.86 -7.51 -12.22
N ALA A 224 6.08 -7.26 -11.75
CA ALA A 224 7.27 -7.30 -12.60
C ALA A 224 7.67 -8.74 -12.95
N VAL A 225 8.22 -8.94 -14.14
CA VAL A 225 8.74 -10.26 -14.59
C VAL A 225 9.95 -10.65 -13.71
N PRO A 226 10.05 -11.89 -13.23
CA PRO A 226 9.17 -13.07 -13.45
C PRO A 226 8.05 -13.23 -12.42
N PHE A 227 7.86 -12.30 -11.50
CA PHE A 227 6.93 -12.40 -10.36
C PHE A 227 5.47 -12.03 -10.72
N HIS A 228 5.11 -12.00 -12.02
CA HIS A 228 3.79 -11.59 -12.54
C HIS A 228 2.82 -12.76 -12.76
N THR A 229 3.21 -14.00 -12.48
CA THR A 229 2.45 -15.21 -12.84
C THR A 229 1.05 -15.29 -12.21
N TRP A 230 0.81 -14.56 -11.14
CA TRP A 230 -0.49 -14.48 -10.48
C TRP A 230 -1.50 -13.58 -11.22
N VAL A 231 -1.00 -12.63 -12.04
CA VAL A 231 -1.84 -11.58 -12.64
C VAL A 231 -2.90 -12.12 -13.60
N PRO A 232 -2.59 -13.01 -14.55
CA PRO A 232 -3.60 -13.49 -15.50
C PRO A 232 -4.80 -14.13 -14.80
N ASP A 233 -4.55 -15.05 -13.87
CA ASP A 233 -5.59 -15.79 -13.16
C ASP A 233 -6.43 -14.87 -12.25
N VAL A 234 -5.76 -14.00 -11.50
CA VAL A 234 -6.45 -13.08 -10.57
C VAL A 234 -7.21 -11.99 -11.33
N TYR A 235 -6.67 -11.46 -12.41
CA TYR A 235 -7.34 -10.41 -13.18
C TYR A 235 -8.53 -10.95 -13.97
N GLN A 236 -8.48 -12.19 -14.42
CA GLN A 236 -9.59 -12.86 -15.10
C GLN A 236 -10.70 -13.24 -14.13
N GLY A 237 -10.35 -13.78 -12.94
CA GLY A 237 -11.34 -14.31 -12.00
C GLY A 237 -11.98 -13.24 -11.11
N ALA A 238 -11.28 -12.15 -10.80
CA ALA A 238 -11.83 -11.09 -9.97
C ALA A 238 -12.93 -10.29 -10.71
N PRO A 239 -13.94 -9.73 -10.00
CA PRO A 239 -14.91 -8.83 -10.59
C PRO A 239 -14.24 -7.63 -11.29
N THR A 240 -14.73 -7.25 -12.48
CA THR A 240 -14.08 -6.23 -13.34
C THR A 240 -13.70 -4.93 -12.64
N PRO A 241 -14.53 -4.31 -11.76
CA PRO A 241 -14.12 -3.09 -11.05
C PRO A 241 -12.98 -3.34 -10.05
N VAL A 242 -12.91 -4.54 -9.48
CA VAL A 242 -11.82 -4.95 -8.57
C VAL A 242 -10.52 -5.08 -9.36
N THR A 243 -10.56 -5.71 -10.54
CA THR A 243 -9.41 -5.80 -11.46
C THR A 243 -8.93 -4.40 -11.88
N ALA A 244 -9.86 -3.49 -12.20
CA ALA A 244 -9.54 -2.10 -12.53
C ALA A 244 -8.82 -1.41 -11.34
N PHE A 245 -9.28 -1.63 -10.11
CA PHE A 245 -8.62 -1.10 -8.92
C PHE A 245 -7.20 -1.67 -8.75
N PHE A 246 -7.02 -3.00 -8.91
CA PHE A 246 -5.72 -3.66 -8.81
C PHE A 246 -4.69 -3.13 -9.81
N SER A 247 -5.15 -2.78 -11.00
CA SER A 247 -4.26 -2.31 -12.07
C SER A 247 -3.74 -0.89 -11.87
N VAL A 248 -4.38 -0.07 -11.04
CA VAL A 248 -4.02 1.35 -10.85
C VAL A 248 -3.45 1.60 -9.45
N GLY A 249 -4.30 1.60 -8.43
CA GLY A 249 -3.92 2.03 -7.08
C GLY A 249 -2.79 1.22 -6.46
N PRO A 250 -2.96 -0.10 -6.25
CA PRO A 250 -1.96 -0.94 -5.60
C PRO A 250 -0.62 -1.01 -6.33
N LYS A 251 -0.61 -0.92 -7.67
CA LYS A 251 0.64 -0.87 -8.43
C LYS A 251 1.35 0.47 -8.23
N ALA A 252 0.61 1.58 -8.29
CA ALA A 252 1.18 2.89 -8.00
C ALA A 252 1.75 2.97 -6.58
N ALA A 253 1.08 2.35 -5.58
CA ALA A 253 1.57 2.27 -4.20
C ALA A 253 2.84 1.41 -4.09
N GLY A 254 2.91 0.29 -4.80
CA GLY A 254 4.12 -0.53 -4.89
C GLY A 254 5.31 0.24 -5.47
N PHE A 255 5.11 0.99 -6.55
CA PHE A 255 6.14 1.86 -7.11
C PHE A 255 6.51 3.02 -6.17
N ALA A 256 5.55 3.63 -5.48
CA ALA A 256 5.84 4.66 -4.50
C ALA A 256 6.74 4.14 -3.37
N ALA A 257 6.44 2.95 -2.83
CA ALA A 257 7.27 2.32 -1.82
C ALA A 257 8.67 1.95 -2.34
N LEU A 258 8.77 1.38 -3.55
CA LEU A 258 10.05 1.09 -4.19
C LEU A 258 10.92 2.35 -4.33
N LEU A 259 10.33 3.43 -4.86
CA LEU A 259 11.03 4.70 -5.00
C LEU A 259 11.47 5.24 -3.63
N ARG A 260 10.60 5.18 -2.62
CA ARG A 260 10.92 5.62 -1.26
C ARG A 260 12.09 4.82 -0.66
N ILE A 261 12.05 3.49 -0.75
CA ILE A 261 13.09 2.62 -0.19
C ILE A 261 14.42 2.83 -0.91
N PHE A 262 14.43 2.77 -2.23
CA PHE A 262 15.68 2.72 -2.99
C PHE A 262 16.29 4.11 -3.24
N SER A 263 15.48 5.19 -3.26
CA SER A 263 16.02 6.56 -3.36
C SER A 263 16.54 7.12 -2.04
N PHE A 264 15.99 6.68 -0.89
CA PHE A 264 16.42 7.21 0.41
C PHE A 264 17.36 6.26 1.16
N GLY A 265 17.18 4.94 1.04
CA GLY A 265 17.92 3.99 1.84
C GLY A 265 19.14 3.38 1.16
N PHE A 266 19.22 3.43 -0.18
CA PHE A 266 20.16 2.63 -0.96
C PHE A 266 20.75 3.36 -2.17
N GLU A 267 20.96 4.68 -2.08
CA GLU A 267 21.47 5.51 -3.20
C GLU A 267 22.79 4.99 -3.79
N ASP A 268 23.68 4.42 -2.98
CA ASP A 268 25.01 3.95 -3.40
C ASP A 268 25.04 2.52 -3.98
N LEU A 269 23.90 1.84 -4.08
CA LEU A 269 23.86 0.48 -4.62
C LEU A 269 23.86 0.44 -6.17
N GLN A 270 24.99 0.73 -6.80
CA GLN A 270 25.18 0.57 -8.26
C GLN A 270 24.80 -0.84 -8.75
N ALA A 271 24.99 -1.87 -7.93
CA ALA A 271 24.58 -3.23 -8.26
C ALA A 271 23.08 -3.37 -8.45
N LEU A 272 22.25 -2.58 -7.75
CA LEU A 272 20.79 -2.61 -7.91
C LEU A 272 20.34 -1.95 -9.22
N SER A 273 21.08 -1.02 -9.78
CA SER A 273 20.74 -0.41 -11.06
C SER A 273 20.64 -1.48 -12.17
N THR A 274 21.55 -2.45 -12.19
CA THR A 274 21.52 -3.56 -13.14
C THR A 274 20.26 -4.43 -12.93
N ILE A 275 19.87 -4.70 -11.67
CA ILE A 275 18.66 -5.47 -11.37
C ILE A 275 17.41 -4.70 -11.81
N PHE A 276 17.35 -3.39 -11.56
CA PHE A 276 16.24 -2.55 -12.03
C PHE A 276 16.15 -2.54 -13.56
N TRP A 277 17.28 -2.46 -14.28
CA TRP A 277 17.30 -2.57 -15.73
C TRP A 277 16.75 -3.91 -16.22
N VAL A 278 17.15 -5.03 -15.60
CA VAL A 278 16.64 -6.37 -15.96
C VAL A 278 15.14 -6.51 -15.70
N ILE A 279 14.63 -5.90 -14.62
CA ILE A 279 13.19 -5.95 -14.30
C ILE A 279 12.37 -5.02 -15.21
N ALA A 280 12.97 -3.96 -15.74
CA ALA A 280 12.30 -2.96 -16.58
C ALA A 280 12.14 -3.38 -18.05
N VAL A 281 12.93 -4.37 -18.52
CA VAL A 281 12.91 -4.94 -19.89
C VAL A 281 11.99 -6.14 -19.98
#